data_a3ad6b9f3368a94ff9e2315cb03c7ade
#
_entry.id   a3ad6b9f3368a94ff9e2315cb03c7ade
#
_cell.length_a   1.000
_cell.length_b   1.000
_cell.length_c   1.000
_cell.angle_alpha   90.00
_cell.angle_beta   90.00
_cell.angle_gamma   90.00
#
_symmetry.space_group_name_H-M   'P 1'
#
loop_
_entity.id
_entity.type
_entity.pdbx_description
1 polymer ?
#
loop_
_entity_poly.entity_id
_entity_poly.type
_entity_poly.pdbx_seq_one_letter_code
_entity_poly.pdbx_strand_id
1 'polypeptide(L)'
;VKKRIDFQISGNQKCGTNALHNLLDQHPAVRMSSPKELHFFDAKNYCGDESAFQTYHRDGWGLGNGGLESAFLYGESTPKYVLLGPGGEARFLGRIQEYNPNIKHIVLFRDPVERAYSQWNMLRHNGRPVVDFETVVEVGTSAKSPQSSSFNIISRGHYGQICQNLLSLFGPERCCFIRVTDLNHQMNEVTDFLGIAPMNYETRYSYVLPYTSAMSEEARKTLRSYYGPEMVRFGELTGIDAADWIDR
;
A
#
# COMPACT_ATOMS: atom_id res chain seq x y z
N VAL A 1 25.04 14.98 -2.72
CA VAL A 1 24.18 13.88 -2.24
C VAL A 1 23.65 13.14 -3.46
N LYS A 2 23.81 11.81 -3.49
CA LYS A 2 23.24 11.00 -4.59
C LYS A 2 21.73 11.05 -4.55
N LYS A 3 21.08 11.17 -5.70
CA LYS A 3 19.62 11.14 -5.81
C LYS A 3 19.09 9.80 -5.29
N ARG A 4 17.97 9.86 -4.57
CA ARG A 4 17.16 8.73 -4.10
C ARG A 4 15.82 8.73 -4.86
N ILE A 5 15.04 7.64 -4.79
CA ILE A 5 13.70 7.65 -5.37
C ILE A 5 12.84 8.70 -4.66
N ASP A 6 11.93 9.31 -5.41
CA ASP A 6 11.18 10.47 -4.97
C ASP A 6 9.90 10.10 -4.22
N PHE A 7 9.26 8.97 -4.60
CA PHE A 7 8.03 8.54 -3.98
C PHE A 7 7.80 7.02 -4.00
N GLN A 8 6.90 6.58 -3.14
CA GLN A 8 6.43 5.19 -3.09
C GLN A 8 4.90 5.12 -3.03
N ILE A 9 4.32 4.18 -3.80
CA ILE A 9 2.97 3.69 -3.57
C ILE A 9 3.10 2.57 -2.52
N SER A 10 3.05 2.97 -1.24
CA SER A 10 3.41 2.11 -0.11
C SER A 10 2.32 1.12 0.32
N GLY A 11 1.11 1.31 -0.16
CA GLY A 11 -0.05 0.48 0.24
C GLY A 11 -1.36 0.97 -0.35
N ASN A 12 -2.48 0.36 0.02
CA ASN A 12 -2.57 -0.94 0.68
C ASN A 12 -2.75 -2.05 -0.36
N GLN A 13 -2.39 -3.27 0.03
CA GLN A 13 -2.64 -4.41 -0.85
C GLN A 13 -4.14 -4.57 -1.12
N LYS A 14 -4.52 -4.81 -2.38
CA LYS A 14 -5.91 -4.91 -2.87
C LYS A 14 -6.70 -3.59 -2.87
N CYS A 15 -6.01 -2.45 -2.85
CA CYS A 15 -6.59 -1.12 -2.94
C CYS A 15 -6.27 -0.39 -4.27
N GLY A 16 -5.95 -1.10 -5.35
CA GLY A 16 -5.74 -0.46 -6.66
C GLY A 16 -4.32 0.03 -6.95
N THR A 17 -3.31 -0.39 -6.18
CA THR A 17 -1.91 0.02 -6.39
C THR A 17 -1.35 -0.32 -7.77
N ASN A 18 -1.85 -1.38 -8.43
CA ASN A 18 -1.47 -1.71 -9.82
C ASN A 18 -2.00 -0.66 -10.80
N ALA A 19 -3.25 -0.24 -10.60
CA ALA A 19 -3.84 0.78 -11.47
C ALA A 19 -3.10 2.11 -11.34
N LEU A 20 -2.85 2.57 -10.11
CA LEU A 20 -2.09 3.81 -9.87
C LEU A 20 -0.67 3.74 -10.44
N HIS A 21 0.04 2.61 -10.24
CA HIS A 21 1.36 2.39 -10.81
C HIS A 21 1.34 2.56 -12.34
N ASN A 22 0.40 1.91 -13.03
CA ASN A 22 0.28 1.97 -14.48
C ASN A 22 -0.18 3.33 -15.00
N LEU A 23 -0.96 4.10 -14.22
CA LEU A 23 -1.31 5.47 -14.57
C LEU A 23 -0.10 6.39 -14.46
N LEU A 24 0.65 6.33 -13.37
CA LEU A 24 1.85 7.14 -13.18
C LEU A 24 2.96 6.81 -14.16
N ASP A 25 3.08 5.55 -14.59
CA ASP A 25 4.06 5.14 -15.61
C ASP A 25 3.80 5.75 -17.00
N GLN A 26 2.59 6.27 -17.25
CA GLN A 26 2.29 7.00 -18.48
C GLN A 26 2.81 8.45 -18.46
N HIS A 27 3.15 8.98 -17.28
CA HIS A 27 3.52 10.39 -17.15
C HIS A 27 4.96 10.63 -17.61
N PRO A 28 5.22 11.60 -18.52
CA PRO A 28 6.55 11.82 -19.12
C PRO A 28 7.62 12.19 -18.10
N ALA A 29 7.25 12.85 -16.99
CA ALA A 29 8.18 13.23 -15.93
C ALA A 29 8.40 12.13 -14.88
N VAL A 30 7.74 10.98 -14.97
CA VAL A 30 7.80 9.89 -13.99
C VAL A 30 8.52 8.68 -14.59
N ARG A 31 9.23 7.96 -13.75
CA ARG A 31 9.82 6.64 -14.04
C ARG A 31 9.42 5.68 -12.93
N MET A 32 8.47 4.81 -13.23
CA MET A 32 8.08 3.76 -12.30
C MET A 32 9.05 2.58 -12.37
N SER A 33 9.18 1.84 -11.27
CA SER A 33 10.03 0.64 -11.22
C SER A 33 9.49 -0.50 -12.09
N SER A 34 10.40 -1.24 -12.72
CA SER A 34 10.09 -2.49 -13.42
C SER A 34 11.11 -3.55 -12.99
N PRO A 35 10.69 -4.62 -12.29
CA PRO A 35 9.29 -4.97 -11.95
C PRO A 35 8.64 -3.99 -10.96
N LYS A 36 7.30 -4.06 -10.86
CA LYS A 36 6.51 -3.17 -10.00
C LYS A 36 6.90 -3.26 -8.52
N GLU A 37 6.93 -4.47 -7.95
CA GLU A 37 7.22 -4.72 -6.53
C GLU A 37 8.65 -5.21 -6.38
N LEU A 38 9.55 -4.33 -5.96
CA LEU A 38 10.97 -4.66 -5.83
C LEU A 38 11.30 -5.40 -4.54
N HIS A 39 10.45 -5.27 -3.52
CA HIS A 39 10.65 -5.93 -2.22
C HIS A 39 12.01 -5.67 -1.56
N PHE A 40 12.65 -4.55 -1.86
CA PHE A 40 13.97 -4.22 -1.34
C PHE A 40 13.96 -4.00 0.17
N PHE A 41 13.06 -3.11 0.66
CA PHE A 41 13.03 -2.77 2.09
C PHE A 41 12.43 -3.86 2.98
N ASP A 42 11.69 -4.82 2.44
CA ASP A 42 11.14 -5.96 3.19
C ASP A 42 11.94 -7.26 3.00
N ALA A 43 13.06 -7.20 2.30
CA ALA A 43 13.96 -8.34 2.12
C ALA A 43 14.53 -8.82 3.47
N LYS A 44 14.66 -10.14 3.63
CA LYS A 44 15.25 -10.75 4.83
C LYS A 44 16.72 -10.38 5.02
N ASN A 45 17.43 -10.27 3.89
CA ASN A 45 18.84 -9.91 3.81
C ASN A 45 19.03 -8.43 3.48
N TYR A 46 18.10 -7.56 3.88
CA TYR A 46 18.23 -6.13 3.65
C TYR A 46 19.58 -5.62 4.18
N CYS A 47 20.28 -4.91 3.34
CA CYS A 47 21.48 -4.14 3.66
C CYS A 47 21.23 -2.68 3.28
N GLY A 48 21.42 -1.76 4.23
CA GLY A 48 21.18 -0.32 4.06
C GLY A 48 22.42 0.45 3.64
N ASP A 49 23.37 -0.17 2.93
CA ASP A 49 24.54 0.52 2.43
C ASP A 49 24.39 1.07 1.00
N GLU A 50 25.31 1.91 0.60
CA GLU A 50 25.27 2.58 -0.70
C GLU A 50 25.35 1.61 -1.89
N SER A 51 26.05 0.49 -1.75
CA SER A 51 26.17 -0.54 -2.79
C SER A 51 24.84 -1.24 -3.02
N ALA A 52 24.12 -1.57 -1.92
CA ALA A 52 22.78 -2.14 -1.97
C ALA A 52 21.79 -1.15 -2.61
N PHE A 53 21.88 0.14 -2.31
CA PHE A 53 21.02 1.16 -2.95
C PHE A 53 21.30 1.32 -4.45
N GLN A 54 22.55 1.23 -4.88
CA GLN A 54 22.89 1.24 -6.30
C GLN A 54 22.31 0.00 -7.01
N THR A 55 22.38 -1.17 -6.39
CA THR A 55 21.77 -2.40 -6.88
C THR A 55 20.25 -2.26 -6.97
N TYR A 56 19.61 -1.71 -5.96
CA TYR A 56 18.17 -1.41 -5.96
C TYR A 56 17.77 -0.50 -7.12
N HIS A 57 18.52 0.58 -7.39
CA HIS A 57 18.27 1.49 -8.50
C HIS A 57 18.48 0.81 -9.86
N ARG A 58 19.56 0.03 -9.99
CA ARG A 58 19.81 -0.72 -11.21
C ARG A 58 18.69 -1.72 -11.51
N ASP A 59 18.31 -2.50 -10.51
CA ASP A 59 17.33 -3.57 -10.66
C ASP A 59 15.90 -3.02 -10.85
N GLY A 60 15.59 -1.85 -10.28
CA GLY A 60 14.27 -1.23 -10.40
C GLY A 60 14.05 -0.42 -11.67
N TRP A 61 15.11 0.17 -12.24
CA TRP A 61 14.98 1.11 -13.37
C TRP A 61 15.97 0.85 -14.52
N GLY A 62 16.72 -0.25 -14.48
CA GLY A 62 17.66 -0.61 -15.56
C GLY A 62 18.86 0.33 -15.69
N LEU A 63 19.23 1.05 -14.66
CA LEU A 63 20.28 2.07 -14.69
C LEU A 63 21.65 1.44 -14.49
N GLY A 64 22.48 1.40 -15.55
CA GLY A 64 23.78 0.70 -15.55
C GLY A 64 24.68 0.98 -14.35
N ASN A 65 24.80 2.25 -13.92
CA ASN A 65 25.62 2.66 -12.77
C ASN A 65 24.77 3.01 -11.54
N GLY A 66 23.48 2.70 -11.50
CA GLY A 66 22.56 2.98 -10.40
C GLY A 66 22.29 4.48 -10.16
N GLY A 67 22.65 5.35 -11.10
CA GLY A 67 22.45 6.79 -10.99
C GLY A 67 21.08 7.24 -11.47
N LEU A 68 20.27 7.83 -10.59
CA LEU A 68 18.99 8.43 -10.93
C LEU A 68 19.17 9.82 -11.53
N GLU A 69 18.53 10.11 -12.66
CA GLU A 69 18.59 11.41 -13.33
C GLU A 69 17.70 12.44 -12.61
N SER A 70 18.18 13.68 -12.49
CA SER A 70 17.42 14.75 -11.81
C SER A 70 16.19 15.22 -12.59
N ALA A 71 16.14 14.94 -13.89
CA ALA A 71 15.03 15.35 -14.76
C ALA A 71 13.72 14.59 -14.52
N PHE A 72 13.77 13.45 -13.83
CA PHE A 72 12.60 12.59 -13.62
C PHE A 72 12.30 12.37 -12.16
N LEU A 73 11.03 12.13 -11.83
CA LEU A 73 10.60 11.56 -10.55
C LEU A 73 10.63 10.03 -10.65
N TYR A 74 11.28 9.40 -9.70
CA TYR A 74 11.37 7.93 -9.63
C TYR A 74 10.43 7.39 -8.57
N GLY A 75 9.56 6.46 -8.96
CA GLY A 75 8.57 5.85 -8.09
C GLY A 75 8.65 4.34 -8.03
N GLU A 76 8.37 3.78 -6.88
CA GLU A 76 8.22 2.35 -6.63
C GLU A 76 6.84 2.03 -6.08
N SER A 77 6.39 0.77 -6.22
CA SER A 77 5.10 0.33 -5.72
C SER A 77 5.19 -1.06 -5.08
N THR A 78 5.44 -1.10 -3.78
CA THR A 78 5.43 -2.33 -2.97
C THR A 78 4.45 -2.18 -1.80
N PRO A 79 3.20 -2.66 -1.92
CA PRO A 79 2.14 -2.49 -0.89
C PRO A 79 2.44 -3.16 0.45
N LYS A 80 3.49 -3.95 0.53
CA LYS A 80 3.92 -4.62 1.75
C LYS A 80 4.64 -3.70 2.73
N TYR A 81 5.13 -2.55 2.30
CA TYR A 81 5.93 -1.70 3.14
C TYR A 81 5.17 -1.07 4.32
N VAL A 82 3.86 -0.90 4.23
CA VAL A 82 3.01 -0.46 5.35
C VAL A 82 2.54 -1.60 6.27
N LEU A 83 3.08 -2.82 6.08
CA LEU A 83 2.72 -3.94 6.93
C LEU A 83 3.13 -3.68 8.38
N LEU A 84 2.17 -3.87 9.29
CA LEU A 84 2.39 -3.74 10.72
C LEU A 84 3.12 -4.96 11.30
N GLY A 85 3.98 -4.71 12.26
CA GLY A 85 4.53 -5.75 13.13
C GLY A 85 3.56 -6.16 14.24
N PRO A 86 3.96 -7.10 15.12
CA PRO A 86 3.09 -7.67 16.16
C PRO A 86 2.51 -6.67 17.16
N GLY A 87 3.19 -5.57 17.43
CA GLY A 87 2.72 -4.48 18.31
C GLY A 87 2.06 -3.32 17.58
N GLY A 88 1.80 -3.44 16.27
CA GLY A 88 1.28 -2.34 15.45
C GLY A 88 2.37 -1.37 14.94
N GLU A 89 3.64 -1.67 15.23
CA GLU A 89 4.78 -0.86 14.78
C GLU A 89 4.98 -0.95 13.26
N ALA A 90 5.61 0.08 12.70
CA ALA A 90 5.98 0.15 11.29
C ALA A 90 7.15 -0.79 10.97
N ARG A 91 6.86 -1.93 10.38
CA ARG A 91 7.84 -3.01 10.18
C ARG A 91 8.99 -2.66 9.23
N PHE A 92 8.71 -1.87 8.19
CA PHE A 92 9.70 -1.59 7.12
C PHE A 92 9.93 -0.09 6.91
N LEU A 93 9.05 0.78 7.40
CA LEU A 93 9.10 2.21 7.14
C LEU A 93 10.37 2.87 7.70
N GLY A 94 10.94 2.37 8.79
CA GLY A 94 12.21 2.85 9.33
C GLY A 94 13.38 2.72 8.34
N ARG A 95 13.47 1.60 7.62
CA ARG A 95 14.48 1.39 6.57
C ARG A 95 14.31 2.36 5.40
N ILE A 96 13.07 2.69 5.07
CA ILE A 96 12.74 3.66 4.01
C ILE A 96 13.13 5.08 4.45
N GLN A 97 12.87 5.41 5.72
CA GLN A 97 13.26 6.69 6.31
C GLN A 97 14.79 6.87 6.34
N GLU A 98 15.53 5.83 6.70
CA GLU A 98 17.00 5.81 6.64
C GLU A 98 17.53 5.99 5.22
N TYR A 99 16.89 5.36 4.24
CA TYR A 99 17.23 5.48 2.83
C TYR A 99 16.96 6.88 2.28
N ASN A 100 15.80 7.44 2.52
CA ASN A 100 15.39 8.78 2.11
C ASN A 100 14.32 9.36 3.05
N PRO A 101 14.68 10.23 4.00
CA PRO A 101 13.72 10.84 4.92
C PRO A 101 12.74 11.80 4.23
N ASN A 102 13.02 12.21 2.99
CA ASN A 102 12.20 13.11 2.21
C ASN A 102 11.30 12.41 1.18
N ILE A 103 11.27 11.08 1.17
CA ILE A 103 10.44 10.32 0.25
C ILE A 103 8.95 10.59 0.47
N LYS A 104 8.19 10.74 -0.61
CA LYS A 104 6.74 10.89 -0.55
C LYS A 104 6.04 9.53 -0.56
N HIS A 105 5.01 9.37 0.26
CA HIS A 105 4.21 8.15 0.35
C HIS A 105 2.80 8.39 -0.20
N ILE A 106 2.36 7.55 -1.14
CA ILE A 106 0.98 7.51 -1.61
C ILE A 106 0.38 6.20 -1.11
N VAL A 107 -0.71 6.28 -0.37
CA VAL A 107 -1.38 5.12 0.22
C VAL A 107 -2.85 5.13 -0.14
N LEU A 108 -3.29 4.06 -0.79
CA LEU A 108 -4.65 3.89 -1.25
C LEU A 108 -5.45 3.05 -0.25
N PHE A 109 -6.68 3.46 -0.01
CA PHE A 109 -7.62 2.80 0.89
C PHE A 109 -8.94 2.49 0.19
N ARG A 110 -9.54 1.39 0.55
CA ARG A 110 -10.91 1.00 0.19
C ARG A 110 -11.57 0.38 1.41
N ASP A 111 -12.87 0.05 1.31
CA ASP A 111 -13.55 -0.70 2.36
C ASP A 111 -12.66 -1.85 2.87
N PRO A 112 -12.27 -1.87 4.17
CA PRO A 112 -11.32 -2.83 4.72
C PRO A 112 -11.88 -4.27 4.72
N VAL A 113 -13.21 -4.43 4.78
CA VAL A 113 -13.89 -5.72 4.70
C VAL A 113 -13.76 -6.31 3.30
N GLU A 114 -14.08 -5.50 2.29
CA GLU A 114 -13.95 -5.89 0.89
C GLU A 114 -12.48 -6.09 0.49
N ARG A 115 -11.56 -5.33 1.06
CA ARG A 115 -10.13 -5.51 0.88
C ARG A 115 -9.67 -6.88 1.42
N ALA A 116 -10.10 -7.23 2.64
CA ALA A 116 -9.73 -8.50 3.28
C ALA A 116 -10.22 -9.69 2.43
N TYR A 117 -11.47 -9.67 2.01
CA TYR A 117 -12.05 -10.71 1.17
C TYR A 117 -11.36 -10.81 -0.19
N SER A 118 -11.05 -9.67 -0.81
CA SER A 118 -10.29 -9.63 -2.08
C SER A 118 -8.89 -10.24 -1.94
N GLN A 119 -8.20 -10.04 -0.81
CA GLN A 119 -6.90 -10.63 -0.56
C GLN A 119 -6.99 -12.15 -0.38
N TRP A 120 -7.97 -12.63 0.38
CA TRP A 120 -8.20 -14.05 0.56
C TRP A 120 -8.50 -14.76 -0.76
N ASN A 121 -9.40 -14.21 -1.59
CA ASN A 121 -9.67 -14.75 -2.93
C ASN A 121 -8.42 -14.78 -3.83
N MET A 122 -7.61 -13.74 -3.79
CA MET A 122 -6.34 -13.71 -4.54
C MET A 122 -5.40 -14.83 -4.10
N LEU A 123 -5.26 -15.08 -2.80
CA LEU A 123 -4.41 -16.15 -2.28
C LEU A 123 -4.90 -17.53 -2.73
N ARG A 124 -6.21 -17.78 -2.67
CA ARG A 124 -6.82 -19.02 -3.18
C ARG A 124 -6.58 -19.20 -4.66
N HIS A 125 -6.82 -18.16 -5.44
CA HIS A 125 -6.59 -18.19 -6.89
C HIS A 125 -5.13 -18.52 -7.24
N ASN A 126 -4.19 -18.02 -6.46
CA ASN A 126 -2.77 -18.29 -6.62
C ASN A 126 -2.32 -19.63 -6.02
N GLY A 127 -3.24 -20.52 -5.66
CA GLY A 127 -2.95 -21.86 -5.10
C GLY A 127 -2.31 -21.82 -3.72
N ARG A 128 -2.43 -20.72 -2.97
CA ARG A 128 -1.90 -20.67 -1.60
C ARG A 128 -2.82 -21.42 -0.65
N PRO A 129 -2.25 -22.22 0.28
CA PRO A 129 -3.04 -22.92 1.27
C PRO A 129 -3.61 -21.93 2.29
N VAL A 130 -4.85 -21.52 2.09
CA VAL A 130 -5.63 -20.69 3.03
C VAL A 130 -6.85 -21.46 3.49
N VAL A 131 -7.17 -21.36 4.77
CA VAL A 131 -8.43 -21.86 5.34
C VAL A 131 -9.62 -21.07 4.80
N ASP A 132 -10.85 -21.49 5.10
CA ASP A 132 -12.04 -20.72 4.74
C ASP A 132 -12.00 -19.31 5.35
N PHE A 133 -12.78 -18.41 4.76
CA PHE A 133 -12.73 -16.99 5.14
C PHE A 133 -13.25 -16.75 6.55
N GLU A 134 -14.23 -17.50 6.97
CA GLU A 134 -14.84 -17.46 8.31
C GLU A 134 -13.77 -17.76 9.38
N THR A 135 -12.99 -18.81 9.19
CA THR A 135 -11.85 -19.13 10.06
C THR A 135 -10.79 -18.02 10.05
N VAL A 136 -10.51 -17.41 8.87
CA VAL A 136 -9.58 -16.27 8.80
C VAL A 136 -10.11 -15.09 9.62
N VAL A 137 -11.41 -14.81 9.57
CA VAL A 137 -12.04 -13.74 10.34
C VAL A 137 -12.00 -14.05 11.84
N GLU A 138 -12.44 -15.24 12.26
CA GLU A 138 -12.44 -15.66 13.66
C GLU A 138 -11.05 -15.53 14.29
N VAL A 139 -10.04 -16.14 13.65
CA VAL A 139 -8.66 -16.12 14.14
C VAL A 139 -8.10 -14.70 14.07
N GLY A 140 -8.33 -13.96 12.97
CA GLY A 140 -7.74 -12.65 12.73
C GLY A 140 -8.29 -11.53 13.62
N THR A 141 -9.54 -11.67 14.10
CA THR A 141 -10.19 -10.69 15.01
C THR A 141 -10.04 -11.06 16.48
N SER A 142 -9.52 -12.25 16.81
CA SER A 142 -9.34 -12.65 18.20
C SER A 142 -8.21 -11.87 18.87
N ALA A 143 -8.37 -11.56 20.17
CA ALA A 143 -7.32 -10.92 20.98
C ALA A 143 -6.01 -11.73 21.09
N LYS A 144 -6.06 -13.03 20.78
CA LYS A 144 -4.92 -13.96 20.74
C LYS A 144 -4.40 -14.17 19.32
N SER A 145 -4.91 -13.41 18.34
CA SER A 145 -4.45 -13.57 16.96
C SER A 145 -2.93 -13.44 16.92
N PRO A 146 -2.20 -14.48 16.51
CA PRO A 146 -0.83 -14.29 16.14
C PRO A 146 -0.85 -13.35 14.94
N GLN A 147 -0.40 -12.12 15.11
CA GLN A 147 -0.19 -11.19 13.99
C GLN A 147 0.80 -11.75 12.96
N SER A 148 1.29 -12.92 13.20
CA SER A 148 2.13 -13.79 12.35
C SER A 148 1.34 -14.72 11.44
N SER A 149 0.01 -14.52 11.22
CA SER A 149 -0.65 -15.27 10.16
C SER A 149 0.10 -15.02 8.86
N SER A 150 0.46 -16.09 8.16
CA SER A 150 1.33 -16.06 6.97
C SER A 150 0.91 -15.05 5.91
N PHE A 151 -0.28 -14.47 6.02
CA PHE A 151 -0.88 -13.61 4.99
C PHE A 151 -1.33 -12.23 5.49
N ASN A 152 -1.38 -11.99 6.79
CA ASN A 152 -1.78 -10.69 7.37
C ASN A 152 -3.06 -10.11 6.75
N ILE A 153 -4.06 -10.97 6.48
CA ILE A 153 -5.28 -10.56 5.77
C ILE A 153 -6.04 -9.51 6.57
N ILE A 154 -6.26 -9.75 7.86
CA ILE A 154 -7.04 -8.87 8.71
C ILE A 154 -6.22 -7.65 9.16
N SER A 155 -4.98 -7.84 9.60
CA SER A 155 -4.14 -6.75 10.13
C SER A 155 -3.84 -5.62 9.14
N ARG A 156 -3.90 -5.89 7.83
CA ARG A 156 -3.78 -4.85 6.79
C ARG A 156 -4.96 -3.88 6.72
N GLY A 157 -6.05 -4.14 7.43
CA GLY A 157 -7.19 -3.25 7.57
C GLY A 157 -7.08 -2.27 8.74
N HIS A 158 -6.01 -2.30 9.53
CA HIS A 158 -5.77 -1.34 10.61
C HIS A 158 -5.25 0.00 10.05
N TYR A 159 -6.14 0.70 9.36
CA TYR A 159 -5.78 1.90 8.59
C TYR A 159 -5.36 3.06 9.49
N GLY A 160 -6.01 3.24 10.65
CA GLY A 160 -5.63 4.26 11.62
C GLY A 160 -4.19 4.06 12.09
N GLN A 161 -3.79 2.83 12.43
CA GLN A 161 -2.42 2.53 12.84
C GLN A 161 -1.40 2.71 11.70
N ILE A 162 -1.75 2.33 10.47
CA ILE A 162 -0.89 2.53 9.29
C ILE A 162 -0.64 4.03 9.06
N CYS A 163 -1.70 4.86 9.08
CA CYS A 163 -1.58 6.30 8.90
C CYS A 163 -0.78 6.95 10.04
N GLN A 164 -1.03 6.56 11.29
CA GLN A 164 -0.27 7.06 12.43
C GLN A 164 1.23 6.81 12.27
N ASN A 165 1.63 5.61 11.86
CA ASN A 165 3.05 5.27 11.65
C ASN A 165 3.68 6.11 10.54
N LEU A 166 3.00 6.31 9.42
CA LEU A 166 3.48 7.13 8.32
C LEU A 166 3.62 8.60 8.72
N LEU A 167 2.59 9.17 9.35
CA LEU A 167 2.60 10.55 9.80
C LEU A 167 3.70 10.81 10.85
N SER A 168 3.92 9.86 11.75
CA SER A 168 4.96 9.97 12.78
C SER A 168 6.38 9.93 12.22
N LEU A 169 6.60 9.17 11.14
CA LEU A 169 7.94 9.01 10.55
C LEU A 169 8.26 10.06 9.48
N PHE A 170 7.26 10.48 8.70
CA PHE A 170 7.51 11.30 7.51
C PHE A 170 6.85 12.67 7.55
N GLY A 171 5.87 12.89 8.43
CA GLY A 171 5.06 14.11 8.48
C GLY A 171 3.93 14.15 7.43
N PRO A 172 2.93 15.01 7.65
CA PRO A 172 1.75 15.07 6.78
C PRO A 172 2.08 15.54 5.35
N GLU A 173 3.09 16.38 5.18
CA GLU A 173 3.49 16.93 3.88
C GLU A 173 4.11 15.88 2.93
N ARG A 174 4.48 14.70 3.46
CA ARG A 174 5.03 13.57 2.70
C ARG A 174 4.09 12.40 2.58
N CYS A 175 2.84 12.54 3.02
CA CYS A 175 1.85 11.47 2.99
C CYS A 175 0.60 11.91 2.23
N CYS A 176 0.27 11.20 1.15
CA CYS A 176 -0.98 11.35 0.40
C CYS A 176 -1.84 10.11 0.66
N PHE A 177 -2.99 10.30 1.28
CA PHE A 177 -3.94 9.25 1.63
C PHE A 177 -5.17 9.34 0.73
N ILE A 178 -5.44 8.30 -0.05
CA ILE A 178 -6.50 8.31 -1.06
C ILE A 178 -7.52 7.23 -0.75
N ARG A 179 -8.77 7.63 -0.53
CA ARG A 179 -9.91 6.74 -0.56
C ARG A 179 -10.25 6.44 -2.02
N VAL A 180 -9.98 5.23 -2.49
CA VAL A 180 -10.22 4.86 -3.88
C VAL A 180 -11.72 4.72 -4.15
N THR A 181 -12.24 5.59 -5.00
CA THR A 181 -13.60 5.53 -5.58
C THR A 181 -13.51 5.44 -7.10
N ASP A 182 -12.97 6.47 -7.72
CA ASP A 182 -12.63 6.54 -9.14
C ASP A 182 -11.21 7.10 -9.27
N LEU A 183 -10.25 6.23 -9.52
CA LEU A 183 -8.83 6.57 -9.51
C LEU A 183 -8.47 7.60 -10.60
N ASN A 184 -9.16 7.57 -11.74
CA ASN A 184 -8.88 8.55 -12.81
C ASN A 184 -9.21 9.98 -12.37
N HIS A 185 -10.33 10.18 -11.67
CA HIS A 185 -10.68 11.48 -11.12
C HIS A 185 -9.76 11.91 -9.98
N GLN A 186 -9.16 10.95 -9.27
CA GLN A 186 -8.24 11.22 -8.16
C GLN A 186 -6.79 11.46 -8.60
N MET A 187 -6.49 11.30 -9.90
CA MET A 187 -5.12 11.54 -10.41
C MET A 187 -4.66 12.99 -10.24
N ASN A 188 -5.56 13.97 -10.23
CA ASN A 188 -5.19 15.35 -9.96
C ASN A 188 -4.61 15.52 -8.55
N GLU A 189 -5.22 14.91 -7.53
CA GLU A 189 -4.68 14.90 -6.16
C GLU A 189 -3.27 14.30 -6.10
N VAL A 190 -3.05 13.21 -6.83
CA VAL A 190 -1.74 12.55 -6.90
C VAL A 190 -0.71 13.43 -7.60
N THR A 191 -1.05 14.04 -8.74
CA THR A 191 -0.13 14.88 -9.49
C THR A 191 0.21 16.17 -8.74
N ASP A 192 -0.76 16.79 -8.09
CA ASP A 192 -0.55 17.97 -7.23
C ASP A 192 0.38 17.63 -6.06
N PHE A 193 0.14 16.51 -5.38
CA PHE A 193 1.02 16.03 -4.32
C PHE A 193 2.44 15.77 -4.81
N LEU A 194 2.61 15.17 -5.97
CA LEU A 194 3.93 14.91 -6.56
C LEU A 194 4.60 16.19 -7.10
N GLY A 195 3.83 17.23 -7.41
CA GLY A 195 4.30 18.49 -8.01
C GLY A 195 4.59 18.33 -9.51
N ILE A 196 3.78 17.52 -10.21
CA ILE A 196 3.87 17.29 -11.65
C ILE A 196 2.61 17.81 -12.35
N ALA A 197 2.72 18.11 -13.64
CA ALA A 197 1.59 18.63 -14.40
C ALA A 197 0.47 17.58 -14.53
N PRO A 198 -0.81 17.97 -14.46
CA PRO A 198 -1.90 17.06 -14.75
C PRO A 198 -1.91 16.67 -16.23
N MET A 199 -2.36 15.45 -16.50
CA MET A 199 -2.57 14.97 -17.88
C MET A 199 -3.79 14.05 -17.96
N ASN A 200 -4.24 13.76 -19.16
CA ASN A 200 -5.24 12.72 -19.38
C ASN A 200 -4.58 11.35 -19.32
N TYR A 201 -5.11 10.46 -18.47
CA TYR A 201 -4.62 9.12 -18.29
C TYR A 201 -5.53 8.11 -18.99
N GLU A 202 -4.93 7.16 -19.69
CA GLU A 202 -5.67 6.04 -20.25
C GLU A 202 -5.90 4.98 -19.19
N THR A 203 -7.17 4.63 -18.93
CA THR A 203 -7.50 3.53 -18.03
C THR A 203 -7.09 2.21 -18.65
N ARG A 204 -5.99 1.64 -18.19
CA ARG A 204 -5.64 0.26 -18.49
C ARG A 204 -6.33 -0.63 -17.47
N TYR A 205 -7.17 -1.55 -17.94
CA TYR A 205 -7.99 -2.40 -17.10
C TYR A 205 -7.16 -3.08 -16.00
N SER A 206 -7.58 -2.87 -14.77
CA SER A 206 -7.08 -3.65 -13.64
C SER A 206 -7.65 -5.06 -13.72
N TYR A 207 -6.81 -6.06 -13.56
CA TYR A 207 -7.24 -7.45 -13.52
C TYR A 207 -8.13 -7.67 -12.29
N VAL A 208 -9.42 -7.86 -12.52
CA VAL A 208 -10.41 -8.20 -11.50
C VAL A 208 -10.56 -9.71 -11.48
N LEU A 209 -10.13 -10.34 -10.40
CA LEU A 209 -10.35 -11.77 -10.18
C LEU A 209 -11.83 -12.02 -9.91
N PRO A 210 -12.47 -12.95 -10.63
CA PRO A 210 -13.84 -13.35 -10.29
C PRO A 210 -13.83 -14.04 -8.91
N TYR A 211 -14.80 -13.69 -8.07
CA TYR A 211 -15.01 -14.38 -6.81
C TYR A 211 -15.81 -15.66 -7.04
N THR A 212 -15.38 -16.76 -6.42
CA THR A 212 -16.04 -18.07 -6.55
C THR A 212 -17.26 -18.21 -5.63
N SER A 213 -17.38 -17.34 -4.61
CA SER A 213 -18.48 -17.31 -3.64
C SER A 213 -18.67 -15.89 -3.13
N ALA A 214 -19.81 -15.59 -2.53
CA ALA A 214 -20.01 -14.36 -1.76
C ALA A 214 -19.44 -14.54 -0.33
N MET A 215 -19.05 -13.44 0.30
CA MET A 215 -18.73 -13.40 1.73
C MET A 215 -20.02 -13.61 2.54
N SER A 216 -19.95 -14.38 3.64
CA SER A 216 -21.09 -14.51 4.54
C SER A 216 -21.39 -13.19 5.26
N GLU A 217 -22.68 -12.96 5.57
CA GLU A 217 -23.09 -11.77 6.32
C GLU A 217 -22.53 -11.75 7.74
N GLU A 218 -22.31 -12.90 8.35
CA GLU A 218 -21.70 -13.01 9.67
C GLU A 218 -20.23 -12.55 9.66
N ALA A 219 -19.43 -13.01 8.69
CA ALA A 219 -18.06 -12.55 8.51
C ALA A 219 -17.99 -11.05 8.25
N ARG A 220 -18.90 -10.53 7.41
CA ARG A 220 -19.03 -9.10 7.11
C ARG A 220 -19.32 -8.29 8.37
N LYS A 221 -20.33 -8.67 9.14
CA LYS A 221 -20.72 -8.01 10.39
C LYS A 221 -19.59 -8.02 11.43
N THR A 222 -18.92 -9.16 11.59
CA THR A 222 -17.77 -9.31 12.50
C THR A 222 -16.66 -8.35 12.12
N LEU A 223 -16.27 -8.29 10.83
CA LEU A 223 -15.20 -7.41 10.38
C LEU A 223 -15.56 -5.93 10.49
N ARG A 224 -16.81 -5.53 10.21
CA ARG A 224 -17.26 -4.14 10.39
C ARG A 224 -17.14 -3.70 11.85
N SER A 225 -17.63 -4.52 12.77
CA SER A 225 -17.50 -4.27 14.20
C SER A 225 -16.02 -4.19 14.62
N TYR A 226 -15.18 -5.08 14.10
CA TYR A 226 -13.76 -5.12 14.41
C TYR A 226 -13.00 -3.92 13.89
N TYR A 227 -13.27 -3.47 12.65
CA TYR A 227 -12.58 -2.33 12.07
C TYR A 227 -13.17 -0.97 12.47
N GLY A 228 -14.35 -0.92 13.10
CA GLY A 228 -15.01 0.34 13.50
C GLY A 228 -14.07 1.34 14.17
N PRO A 229 -13.40 0.98 15.29
CA PRO A 229 -12.47 1.88 15.97
C PRO A 229 -11.30 2.36 15.08
N GLU A 230 -10.78 1.49 14.20
CA GLU A 230 -9.72 1.84 13.26
C GLU A 230 -10.18 2.82 12.19
N MET A 231 -11.43 2.71 11.73
CA MET A 231 -11.99 3.65 10.74
C MET A 231 -12.27 5.04 11.34
N VAL A 232 -12.72 5.10 12.60
CA VAL A 232 -12.82 6.38 13.33
C VAL A 232 -11.46 7.05 13.41
N ARG A 233 -10.44 6.34 13.89
CA ARG A 233 -9.06 6.84 13.98
C ARG A 233 -8.49 7.24 12.61
N PHE A 234 -8.78 6.46 11.57
CA PHE A 234 -8.38 6.77 10.20
C PHE A 234 -8.98 8.10 9.74
N GLY A 235 -10.28 8.31 9.96
CA GLY A 235 -10.96 9.57 9.64
C GLY A 235 -10.37 10.77 10.37
N GLU A 236 -10.10 10.64 11.67
CA GLU A 236 -9.48 11.69 12.50
C GLU A 236 -8.07 12.08 11.99
N LEU A 237 -7.26 11.12 11.60
CA LEU A 237 -5.89 11.34 11.13
C LEU A 237 -5.79 11.89 9.70
N THR A 238 -6.74 11.53 8.84
CA THR A 238 -6.64 11.80 7.39
C THR A 238 -7.66 12.80 6.88
N GLY A 239 -8.73 13.06 7.64
CA GLY A 239 -9.90 13.82 7.19
C GLY A 239 -10.78 13.08 6.18
N ILE A 240 -10.49 11.81 5.87
CA ILE A 240 -11.25 11.00 4.92
C ILE A 240 -12.47 10.40 5.61
N ASP A 241 -13.66 10.66 5.08
CA ASP A 241 -14.89 10.01 5.54
C ASP A 241 -14.89 8.52 5.16
N ALA A 242 -14.99 7.67 6.15
CA ALA A 242 -15.05 6.22 6.03
C ALA A 242 -16.26 5.60 6.76
N ALA A 243 -17.23 6.42 7.17
CA ALA A 243 -18.40 5.96 7.92
C ALA A 243 -19.19 4.88 7.16
N ASP A 244 -19.34 5.04 5.85
CA ASP A 244 -20.04 4.06 4.99
C ASP A 244 -19.33 2.68 4.89
N TRP A 245 -18.10 2.56 5.37
CA TRP A 245 -17.40 1.27 5.43
C TRP A 245 -17.78 0.43 6.64
N ILE A 246 -18.38 1.05 7.65
CA ILE A 246 -18.73 0.41 8.92
C ILE A 246 -20.25 0.43 9.20
N ASP A 247 -20.99 1.38 8.64
CA ASP A 247 -22.42 1.59 8.94
C ASP A 247 -23.41 0.83 8.02
N ARG A 248 -22.95 0.02 7.05
CA ARG A 248 -23.79 -0.73 6.10
C ARG A 248 -24.09 -2.15 6.53
#